data_b93de1cb81d3ad78b0a47553999dba22
#
_entry.id   b93de1cb81d3ad78b0a47553999dba22
#
_cell.length_a   1.000
_cell.length_b   1.000
_cell.length_c   1.000
_cell.angle_alpha   90.00
_cell.angle_beta   90.00
_cell.angle_gamma   90.00
#
_symmetry.space_group_name_H-M   'P 1'
#
loop_
_entity.id
_entity.type
_entity.pdbx_description
1 polymer ?
#
loop_
_entity_poly.entity_id
_entity_poly.type
_entity_poly.pdbx_seq_one_letter_code
_entity_poly.pdbx_strand_id
1 'polypeptide(L)'
;MVNQGDSVTLEDLIGQLSAQEVEKNMFLNIPSVSGCTNLISGTIASLPVKLYKSEGGKVSPIDTDQRVILLNDNTGDTLDGFQFKQAIVNDYLLHGGGYGYINRRRNNVTSLHYVENVKVGVSNGTDPIFKKSDLLVNG
;
A
#
# COMPACT_ATOMS: atom_id res chain seq x y z
N MET A 1 -23.40 -41.25 -17.68
CA MET A 1 -22.34 -40.32 -18.08
C MET A 1 -22.17 -39.32 -16.93
N VAL A 2 -21.26 -39.58 -16.03
CA VAL A 2 -21.03 -38.74 -14.85
C VAL A 2 -20.07 -37.65 -15.27
N ASN A 3 -20.52 -36.40 -15.25
CA ASN A 3 -19.70 -35.20 -15.46
C ASN A 3 -18.71 -35.12 -14.29
N GLN A 4 -17.44 -35.39 -14.53
CA GLN A 4 -16.38 -35.06 -13.61
C GLN A 4 -16.28 -33.52 -13.60
N GLY A 5 -16.86 -32.93 -12.58
CA GLY A 5 -16.55 -31.53 -12.25
C GLY A 5 -15.07 -31.44 -11.97
N ASP A 6 -14.41 -30.52 -12.65
CA ASP A 6 -13.03 -30.10 -12.35
C ASP A 6 -12.96 -29.72 -10.87
N SER A 7 -12.53 -30.67 -10.06
CA SER A 7 -12.17 -30.40 -8.68
C SER A 7 -10.85 -29.63 -8.73
N VAL A 8 -10.94 -28.31 -8.63
CA VAL A 8 -9.77 -27.47 -8.33
C VAL A 8 -9.15 -28.03 -7.06
N THR A 9 -7.97 -28.62 -7.17
CA THR A 9 -7.32 -29.24 -6.03
C THR A 9 -6.85 -28.14 -5.07
N LEU A 10 -6.82 -28.45 -3.79
CA LEU A 10 -6.27 -27.53 -2.77
C LEU A 10 -4.84 -27.08 -3.14
N GLU A 11 -4.09 -27.95 -3.84
CA GLU A 11 -2.75 -27.68 -4.35
C GLU A 11 -2.74 -26.60 -5.45
N ASP A 12 -3.76 -26.57 -6.33
CA ASP A 12 -3.90 -25.53 -7.36
C ASP A 12 -4.26 -24.19 -6.75
N LEU A 13 -5.10 -24.18 -5.70
CA LEU A 13 -5.44 -22.96 -4.95
C LEU A 13 -4.24 -22.44 -4.14
N ILE A 14 -3.51 -23.32 -3.49
CA ILE A 14 -2.29 -22.97 -2.76
C ILE A 14 -1.22 -22.48 -3.75
N GLY A 15 -1.11 -23.07 -4.93
CA GLY A 15 -0.19 -22.64 -5.99
C GLY A 15 -0.48 -21.24 -6.51
N GLN A 16 -1.76 -20.88 -6.67
CA GLN A 16 -2.15 -19.54 -7.13
C GLN A 16 -2.01 -18.44 -6.05
N LEU A 17 -2.27 -18.78 -4.78
CA LEU A 17 -2.09 -17.85 -3.65
C LEU A 17 -0.62 -17.67 -3.29
N SER A 18 0.20 -18.70 -3.47
CA SER A 18 1.61 -18.68 -3.07
C SER A 18 2.56 -18.06 -4.10
N ALA A 19 2.16 -17.94 -5.38
CA ALA A 19 3.06 -17.49 -6.42
C ALA A 19 3.55 -16.04 -6.19
N GLN A 20 2.68 -15.11 -5.81
CA GLN A 20 3.06 -13.73 -5.54
C GLN A 20 3.79 -13.55 -4.20
N GLU A 21 3.40 -14.31 -3.16
CA GLU A 21 4.15 -14.31 -1.90
C GLU A 21 5.50 -15.00 -2.02
N VAL A 22 5.60 -16.05 -2.82
CA VAL A 22 6.85 -16.75 -3.11
C VAL A 22 7.81 -15.83 -3.87
N GLU A 23 7.32 -15.05 -4.83
CA GLU A 23 8.18 -14.07 -5.54
C GLU A 23 8.73 -13.01 -4.59
N LYS A 24 7.91 -12.42 -3.72
CA LYS A 24 8.37 -11.45 -2.70
C LYS A 24 9.43 -12.05 -1.80
N ASN A 25 9.18 -13.24 -1.27
CA ASN A 25 10.11 -13.93 -0.39
C ASN A 25 11.37 -14.38 -1.13
N MET A 26 11.30 -14.77 -2.40
CA MET A 26 12.47 -15.08 -3.21
C MET A 26 13.38 -13.87 -3.40
N PHE A 27 12.85 -12.71 -3.74
CA PHE A 27 13.64 -11.49 -3.91
C PHE A 27 14.27 -11.02 -2.60
N LEU A 28 13.53 -11.09 -1.50
CA LEU A 28 14.04 -10.71 -0.17
C LEU A 28 15.08 -11.70 0.39
N ASN A 29 15.12 -12.94 -0.10
CA ASN A 29 16.14 -13.92 0.24
C ASN A 29 17.50 -13.65 -0.46
N ILE A 30 17.54 -12.75 -1.44
CA ILE A 30 18.80 -12.31 -2.04
C ILE A 30 19.35 -11.16 -1.19
N PRO A 31 20.50 -11.34 -0.50
CA PRO A 31 21.01 -10.36 0.47
C PRO A 31 21.22 -8.96 -0.11
N SER A 32 21.68 -8.87 -1.37
CA SER A 32 21.89 -7.59 -2.05
C SER A 32 20.57 -6.87 -2.33
N VAL A 33 19.52 -7.58 -2.75
CA VAL A 33 18.19 -7.00 -3.01
C VAL A 33 17.58 -6.54 -1.71
N SER A 34 17.58 -7.39 -0.69
CA SER A 34 17.06 -7.05 0.64
C SER A 34 17.79 -5.85 1.24
N GLY A 35 19.12 -5.82 1.15
CA GLY A 35 19.92 -4.70 1.63
C GLY A 35 19.59 -3.38 0.92
N CYS A 36 19.52 -3.39 -0.40
CA CYS A 36 19.16 -2.18 -1.19
C CYS A 36 17.74 -1.72 -0.90
N THR A 37 16.76 -2.63 -0.87
CA THR A 37 15.37 -2.33 -0.59
C THR A 37 15.20 -1.71 0.79
N ASN A 38 15.82 -2.31 1.81
CA ASN A 38 15.77 -1.78 3.18
C ASN A 38 16.45 -0.42 3.32
N LEU A 39 17.58 -0.21 2.64
CA LEU A 39 18.29 1.07 2.66
C LEU A 39 17.42 2.18 2.03
N ILE A 40 16.86 1.94 0.86
CA ILE A 40 16.04 2.92 0.14
C ILE A 40 14.76 3.22 0.93
N SER A 41 14.03 2.18 1.32
CA SER A 41 12.76 2.33 2.03
C SER A 41 12.94 2.96 3.40
N GLY A 42 13.96 2.57 4.15
CA GLY A 42 14.28 3.16 5.46
C GLY A 42 14.70 4.62 5.34
N THR A 43 15.50 4.96 4.33
CA THR A 43 15.90 6.36 4.09
C THR A 43 14.69 7.23 3.74
N ILE A 44 13.83 6.79 2.84
CA ILE A 44 12.61 7.55 2.48
C ILE A 44 11.66 7.65 3.67
N ALA A 45 11.46 6.55 4.41
CA ALA A 45 10.58 6.52 5.57
C ALA A 45 11.04 7.44 6.71
N SER A 46 12.34 7.67 6.85
CA SER A 46 12.90 8.59 7.86
C SER A 46 12.68 10.06 7.54
N LEU A 47 12.36 10.41 6.28
CA LEU A 47 12.10 11.80 5.91
C LEU A 47 10.78 12.29 6.50
N PRO A 48 10.80 13.47 7.17
CA PRO A 48 9.58 14.05 7.71
C PRO A 48 8.68 14.58 6.59
N VAL A 49 7.40 14.24 6.65
CA VAL A 49 6.37 14.80 5.78
C VAL A 49 5.94 16.16 6.35
N LYS A 50 5.96 17.21 5.52
CA LYS A 50 5.56 18.56 5.90
C LYS A 50 4.40 19.04 5.04
N LEU A 51 3.45 19.71 5.67
CA LEU A 51 2.33 20.34 4.99
C LEU A 51 2.56 21.84 4.90
N TYR A 52 2.31 22.41 3.73
CA TYR A 52 2.43 23.86 3.51
C TYR A 52 1.11 24.43 3.01
N LYS A 53 0.78 25.64 3.45
CA LYS A 53 -0.35 26.43 2.94
C LYS A 53 0.20 27.57 2.09
N SER A 54 -0.37 27.74 0.91
CA SER A 54 -0.07 28.88 0.02
C SER A 54 -1.25 29.84 0.02
N GLU A 55 -1.04 31.06 0.48
CA GLU A 55 -2.03 32.14 0.47
C GLU A 55 -1.38 33.40 -0.09
N GLY A 56 -1.95 33.93 -1.16
CA GLY A 56 -1.47 35.20 -1.77
C GLY A 56 0.01 35.17 -2.20
N GLY A 57 0.54 34.02 -2.61
CA GLY A 57 1.95 33.86 -3.00
C GLY A 57 2.91 33.63 -1.83
N LYS A 58 2.43 33.66 -0.58
CA LYS A 58 3.23 33.34 0.61
C LYS A 58 2.99 31.88 1.01
N VAL A 59 4.08 31.15 1.17
CA VAL A 59 4.06 29.74 1.62
C VAL A 59 4.44 29.69 3.09
N SER A 60 3.58 29.07 3.92
CA SER A 60 3.82 28.88 5.35
C SER A 60 3.63 27.42 5.75
N PRO A 61 4.48 26.85 6.63
CA PRO A 61 4.30 25.48 7.11
C PRO A 61 3.12 25.38 8.09
N ILE A 62 2.45 24.21 8.05
CA ILE A 62 1.39 23.86 9.00
C ILE A 62 1.85 22.60 9.76
N ASP A 63 2.36 22.80 10.97
CA ASP A 63 2.93 21.71 11.76
C ASP A 63 1.89 21.00 12.65
N THR A 64 0.74 21.66 12.92
CA THR A 64 -0.30 21.15 13.84
C THR A 64 -1.43 20.37 13.15
N ASP A 65 -1.31 20.07 11.86
CA ASP A 65 -2.34 19.35 11.12
C ASP A 65 -2.31 17.85 11.47
N GLN A 66 -3.49 17.26 11.70
CA GLN A 66 -3.64 15.84 12.02
C GLN A 66 -2.98 14.92 10.98
N ARG A 67 -2.99 15.31 9.70
CA ARG A 67 -2.36 14.54 8.61
C ARG A 67 -0.86 14.45 8.75
N VAL A 68 -0.21 15.50 9.27
CA VAL A 68 1.24 15.52 9.53
C VAL A 68 1.58 14.56 10.65
N ILE A 69 0.78 14.56 11.72
CA ILE A 69 0.95 13.66 12.87
C ILE A 69 0.76 12.21 12.43
N LEU A 70 -0.29 11.90 11.65
CA LEU A 70 -0.56 10.54 11.16
C LEU A 70 0.55 9.99 10.28
N LEU A 71 1.23 10.82 9.50
CA LEU A 71 2.29 10.39 8.58
C LEU A 71 3.68 10.34 9.23
N ASN A 72 3.91 11.09 10.30
CA ASN A 72 5.23 11.14 10.93
C ASN A 72 5.32 10.33 12.23
N ASP A 73 4.24 10.30 13.01
CA ASP A 73 4.26 9.71 14.34
C ASP A 73 3.40 8.43 14.41
N ASN A 74 2.10 8.58 14.50
CA ASN A 74 1.17 7.49 14.75
C ASN A 74 0.04 7.50 13.74
N THR A 75 -0.05 6.46 12.93
CA THR A 75 -1.09 6.31 11.89
C THR A 75 -2.51 6.12 12.42
N GLY A 76 -2.67 5.90 13.72
CA GLY A 76 -3.95 5.52 14.33
C GLY A 76 -4.30 4.04 14.08
N ASP A 77 -3.33 3.23 13.67
CA ASP A 77 -3.42 1.79 13.44
C ASP A 77 -2.22 1.09 14.10
N THR A 78 -1.96 -0.17 13.74
CA THR A 78 -0.87 -1.01 14.25
C THR A 78 0.53 -0.53 13.89
N LEU A 79 0.70 0.10 12.72
CA LEU A 79 1.97 0.64 12.25
C LEU A 79 2.14 2.10 12.68
N ASP A 80 3.36 2.48 13.06
CA ASP A 80 3.72 3.89 13.22
C ASP A 80 3.95 4.56 11.85
N GLY A 81 4.14 5.89 11.84
CA GLY A 81 4.31 6.65 10.60
C GLY A 81 5.55 6.25 9.80
N PHE A 82 6.63 5.83 10.48
CA PHE A 82 7.82 5.31 9.82
C PHE A 82 7.57 3.96 9.16
N GLN A 83 7.01 3.00 9.91
CA GLN A 83 6.71 1.65 9.43
C GLN A 83 5.71 1.68 8.27
N PHE A 84 4.69 2.54 8.35
CA PHE A 84 3.71 2.73 7.29
C PHE A 84 4.37 3.21 5.98
N LYS A 85 5.21 4.26 6.04
CA LYS A 85 5.94 4.75 4.88
C LYS A 85 6.90 3.70 4.32
N GLN A 86 7.61 2.98 5.20
CA GLN A 86 8.54 1.93 4.80
C GLN A 86 7.83 0.78 4.09
N ALA A 87 6.67 0.33 4.59
CA ALA A 87 5.88 -0.73 3.99
C ALA A 87 5.40 -0.35 2.57
N ILE A 88 4.87 0.87 2.40
CA ILE A 88 4.44 1.38 1.08
C ILE A 88 5.61 1.45 0.09
N VAL A 89 6.77 1.94 0.52
CA VAL A 89 7.94 2.03 -0.36
C VAL A 89 8.48 0.64 -0.71
N ASN A 90 8.48 -0.29 0.23
CA ASN A 90 8.87 -1.68 -0.04
C ASN A 90 7.96 -2.32 -1.09
N ASP A 91 6.64 -2.16 -0.96
CA ASP A 91 5.71 -2.70 -1.95
C ASP A 91 5.87 -2.02 -3.31
N TYR A 92 6.13 -0.72 -3.33
CA TYR A 92 6.43 -0.02 -4.58
C TYR A 92 7.67 -0.56 -5.28
N LEU A 93 8.75 -0.81 -4.54
CA LEU A 93 10.01 -1.32 -5.09
C LEU A 93 9.91 -2.77 -5.57
N LEU A 94 9.12 -3.61 -4.87
CA LEU A 94 9.01 -5.04 -5.15
C LEU A 94 7.86 -5.38 -6.11
N HIS A 95 6.79 -4.59 -6.12
CA HIS A 95 5.55 -4.89 -6.85
C HIS A 95 5.09 -3.75 -7.78
N GLY A 96 5.81 -2.63 -7.80
CA GLY A 96 5.45 -1.46 -8.61
C GLY A 96 4.31 -0.62 -8.06
N GLY A 97 3.78 -0.93 -6.87
CA GLY A 97 2.73 -0.14 -6.23
C GLY A 97 2.63 -0.39 -4.73
N GLY A 98 2.51 0.66 -3.95
CA GLY A 98 2.24 0.60 -2.52
C GLY A 98 0.93 1.32 -2.20
N TYR A 99 0.10 0.73 -1.36
CA TYR A 99 -1.27 1.19 -1.11
C TYR A 99 -1.52 1.43 0.38
N GLY A 100 -2.28 2.48 0.65
CA GLY A 100 -2.74 2.80 1.98
C GLY A 100 -4.21 3.21 1.95
N TYR A 101 -5.00 2.66 2.86
CA TYR A 101 -6.39 3.05 3.06
C TYR A 101 -6.46 4.23 4.02
N ILE A 102 -7.16 5.29 3.59
CA ILE A 102 -7.36 6.50 4.38
C ILE A 102 -8.76 6.45 5.01
N ASN A 103 -8.81 6.21 6.30
CA ASN A 103 -10.05 6.26 7.05
C ASN A 103 -10.42 7.72 7.35
N ARG A 104 -11.66 8.08 7.04
CA ARG A 104 -12.18 9.45 7.21
C ARG A 104 -13.47 9.44 7.99
N ARG A 105 -13.59 10.37 8.90
CA ARG A 105 -14.86 10.68 9.56
C ARG A 105 -15.29 12.09 9.17
N ARG A 106 -16.31 12.20 8.32
CA ARG A 106 -16.69 13.45 7.64
C ARG A 106 -15.49 13.97 6.82
N ASN A 107 -15.00 15.16 7.11
CA ASN A 107 -13.88 15.79 6.38
C ASN A 107 -12.49 15.58 7.05
N ASN A 108 -12.43 14.89 8.18
CA ASN A 108 -11.19 14.68 8.92
C ASN A 108 -10.65 13.28 8.67
N VAL A 109 -9.34 13.18 8.41
CA VAL A 109 -8.62 11.91 8.36
C VAL A 109 -8.39 11.43 9.79
N THR A 110 -8.84 10.21 10.11
CA THR A 110 -8.76 9.63 11.46
C THR A 110 -7.64 8.63 11.61
N SER A 111 -7.36 7.85 10.57
CA SER A 111 -6.30 6.85 10.57
C SER A 111 -5.85 6.50 9.16
N LEU A 112 -4.64 5.95 9.07
CA LEU A 112 -4.04 5.42 7.85
C LEU A 112 -3.75 3.94 8.07
N HIS A 113 -4.23 3.10 7.17
CA HIS A 113 -4.04 1.65 7.24
C HIS A 113 -3.22 1.19 6.04
N TYR A 114 -2.19 0.42 6.30
CA TYR A 114 -1.43 -0.22 5.23
C TYR A 114 -2.25 -1.34 4.60
N VAL A 115 -2.24 -1.41 3.28
CA VAL A 115 -2.89 -2.47 2.50
C VAL A 115 -1.85 -3.19 1.68
N GLU A 116 -1.69 -4.48 1.92
CA GLU A 116 -0.75 -5.30 1.17
C GLU A 116 -1.08 -5.29 -0.32
N ASN A 117 -0.06 -5.14 -1.17
CA ASN A 117 -0.23 -5.05 -2.62
C ASN A 117 -1.01 -6.24 -3.20
N VAL A 118 -0.77 -7.44 -2.69
CA VAL A 118 -1.44 -8.68 -3.14
C VAL A 118 -2.97 -8.69 -2.91
N LYS A 119 -3.46 -7.85 -1.99
CA LYS A 119 -4.90 -7.71 -1.71
C LYS A 119 -5.59 -6.66 -2.56
N VAL A 120 -4.83 -5.93 -3.40
CA VAL A 120 -5.36 -4.83 -4.21
C VAL A 120 -5.58 -5.29 -5.64
N GLY A 121 -6.82 -5.21 -6.10
CA GLY A 121 -7.20 -5.44 -7.49
C GLY A 121 -7.67 -4.16 -8.17
N VAL A 122 -7.53 -4.07 -9.48
CA VAL A 122 -8.08 -2.98 -10.29
C VAL A 122 -9.33 -3.48 -11.00
N SER A 123 -10.47 -2.89 -10.67
CA SER A 123 -11.72 -3.10 -11.43
C SER A 123 -11.89 -2.00 -12.46
N ASN A 124 -11.96 -2.40 -13.73
CA ASN A 124 -12.30 -1.47 -14.80
C ASN A 124 -13.81 -1.49 -15.02
N GLY A 125 -14.44 -0.32 -14.94
CA GLY A 125 -15.86 -0.17 -15.25
C GLY A 125 -16.17 -0.59 -16.68
N THR A 126 -17.34 -1.21 -16.87
CA THR A 126 -17.85 -1.68 -18.18
C THR A 126 -18.35 -0.56 -19.08
N ASP A 127 -18.36 0.69 -18.61
CA ASP A 127 -18.85 1.83 -19.39
C ASP A 127 -17.85 2.15 -20.53
N PRO A 128 -18.28 2.11 -21.81
CA PRO A 128 -17.40 2.34 -22.94
C PRO A 128 -16.96 3.82 -23.07
N ILE A 129 -17.67 4.75 -22.44
CA ILE A 129 -17.45 6.19 -22.54
C ILE A 129 -16.69 6.71 -21.31
N PHE A 130 -17.11 6.28 -20.11
CA PHE A 130 -16.49 6.70 -18.84
C PHE A 130 -15.84 5.50 -18.17
N LYS A 131 -14.59 5.20 -18.57
CA LYS A 131 -13.78 4.15 -17.91
C LYS A 131 -13.38 4.64 -16.53
N LYS A 132 -14.19 4.32 -15.53
CA LYS A 132 -13.85 4.52 -14.14
C LYS A 132 -13.10 3.29 -13.64
N SER A 133 -11.85 3.45 -13.26
CA SER A 133 -11.08 2.40 -12.58
C SER A 133 -11.25 2.56 -11.08
N ASP A 134 -11.72 1.54 -10.42
CA ASP A 134 -11.80 1.49 -8.96
C ASP A 134 -10.79 0.47 -8.42
N LEU A 135 -10.10 0.83 -7.34
CA LEU A 135 -9.25 -0.11 -6.61
C LEU A 135 -10.13 -0.94 -5.67
N LEU A 136 -10.03 -2.26 -5.80
CA LEU A 136 -10.69 -3.22 -4.94
C LEU A 136 -9.69 -3.80 -3.96
N VAL A 137 -10.08 -3.89 -2.70
CA VAL A 137 -9.30 -4.56 -1.65
C VAL A 137 -10.03 -5.84 -1.28
N ASN A 138 -9.38 -6.97 -1.49
CA ASN A 138 -9.87 -8.28 -1.07
C ASN A 138 -9.50 -8.48 0.40
N GLY A 139 -10.53 -8.64 1.24
CA GLY A 139 -10.39 -8.91 2.67
C GLY A 139 -10.20 -10.40 2.95
#